data_385b2a6d97658afc0143b560aa3d2ba0
#
_entry.id   385b2a6d97658afc0143b560aa3d2ba0
#
_cell.length_a   1.000
_cell.length_b   1.000
_cell.length_c   1.000
_cell.angle_alpha   90.00
_cell.angle_beta   90.00
_cell.angle_gamma   90.00
#
_symmetry.space_group_name_H-M   'P 1'
#
loop_
_entity.id
_entity.type
_entity.pdbx_description
1 polymer ?
#
loop_
_entity_poly.entity_id
_entity_poly.type
_entity_poly.pdbx_seq_one_letter_code
_entity_poly.pdbx_strand_id
1 'polypeptide(L)'
;KGDAFVPVKLPKGSERGGLVAQAGFLKLTSTDFATSPIHRGSWILKNLYNERIEPPSDILINEPDIRGTTTIREAILKHQELESCARCHSKIDPLGFALEYYDPVGRKRGEYRHVEELPVERNGTTFTKKLKFTKVPIDATMKLPNGREVRDLPTLKAALMADKERILKGIIGKLISYAHGH
;
A
#
# COMPACT_ATOMS: atom_id res chain seq x y z
N LYS A 1 -18.39 -26.82 -14.82
CA LYS A 1 -17.24 -26.08 -14.23
C LYS A 1 -16.45 -27.13 -13.48
N GLY A 2 -15.25 -27.47 -13.96
CA GLY A 2 -14.44 -28.53 -13.38
C GLY A 2 -13.48 -28.01 -12.31
N ASP A 3 -12.96 -28.92 -11.50
CA ASP A 3 -11.97 -28.62 -10.45
C ASP A 3 -10.54 -28.49 -10.98
N ALA A 4 -10.36 -28.54 -12.30
CA ALA A 4 -9.05 -28.43 -12.93
C ALA A 4 -8.59 -26.98 -13.10
N PHE A 5 -7.34 -26.71 -12.74
CA PHE A 5 -6.70 -25.46 -13.06
C PHE A 5 -6.42 -25.38 -14.56
N VAL A 6 -6.98 -24.37 -15.21
CA VAL A 6 -6.76 -24.12 -16.63
C VAL A 6 -6.03 -22.81 -16.84
N PRO A 7 -5.04 -22.75 -17.76
CA PRO A 7 -4.38 -21.50 -18.11
C PRO A 7 -5.37 -20.51 -18.71
N VAL A 8 -5.41 -19.29 -18.17
CA VAL A 8 -6.25 -18.21 -18.70
C VAL A 8 -5.34 -17.10 -19.23
N LYS A 9 -5.52 -16.75 -20.50
CA LYS A 9 -4.81 -15.63 -21.11
C LYS A 9 -5.46 -14.32 -20.67
N LEU A 10 -4.68 -13.45 -20.05
CA LEU A 10 -5.15 -12.12 -19.69
C LEU A 10 -5.40 -11.26 -20.94
N PRO A 11 -6.38 -10.35 -20.93
CA PRO A 11 -6.60 -9.42 -22.04
C PRO A 11 -5.34 -8.63 -22.39
N LYS A 12 -5.18 -8.29 -23.67
CA LYS A 12 -4.07 -7.44 -24.13
C LYS A 12 -4.13 -6.09 -23.40
N GLY A 13 -3.00 -5.63 -22.87
CA GLY A 13 -2.91 -4.39 -22.10
C GLY A 13 -3.35 -4.51 -20.64
N SER A 14 -3.68 -5.72 -20.15
CA SER A 14 -3.97 -5.93 -18.74
C SER A 14 -2.72 -5.66 -17.90
N GLU A 15 -2.86 -4.77 -16.91
CA GLU A 15 -1.82 -4.55 -15.88
C GLU A 15 -1.77 -5.71 -14.88
N ARG A 16 -2.84 -6.54 -14.81
CA ARG A 16 -2.96 -7.69 -13.93
C ARG A 16 -1.91 -8.75 -14.25
N GLY A 17 -1.70 -9.63 -13.30
CA GLY A 17 -0.72 -10.71 -13.36
C GLY A 17 0.39 -10.52 -12.34
N GLY A 18 0.94 -11.62 -11.87
CA GLY A 18 1.90 -11.67 -10.78
C GLY A 18 1.27 -11.51 -9.39
N LEU A 19 2.05 -11.80 -8.36
CA LEU A 19 1.59 -11.93 -6.98
C LEU A 19 0.96 -10.65 -6.42
N VAL A 20 1.64 -9.51 -6.59
CA VAL A 20 1.20 -8.21 -6.02
C VAL A 20 -0.04 -7.61 -6.71
N ALA A 21 -0.53 -8.22 -7.79
CA ALA A 21 -1.76 -7.82 -8.46
C ALA A 21 -2.97 -8.70 -8.12
N GLN A 22 -2.78 -9.73 -7.30
CA GLN A 22 -3.86 -10.63 -6.90
C GLN A 22 -4.79 -9.95 -5.90
N ALA A 23 -6.10 -10.18 -6.04
CA ALA A 23 -7.10 -9.63 -5.13
C ALA A 23 -6.88 -10.09 -3.69
N GLY A 24 -6.46 -11.34 -3.47
CA GLY A 24 -6.14 -11.86 -2.15
C GLY A 24 -5.01 -11.09 -1.46
N PHE A 25 -3.94 -10.78 -2.18
CA PHE A 25 -2.86 -9.93 -1.67
C PHE A 25 -3.36 -8.51 -1.33
N LEU A 26 -4.09 -7.89 -2.26
CA LEU A 26 -4.60 -6.53 -2.09
C LEU A 26 -5.58 -6.42 -0.91
N LYS A 27 -6.41 -7.44 -0.68
CA LYS A 27 -7.31 -7.51 0.47
C LYS A 27 -6.56 -7.75 1.77
N LEU A 28 -5.64 -8.72 1.79
CA LEU A 28 -4.86 -9.07 2.99
C LEU A 28 -4.03 -7.89 3.51
N THR A 29 -3.58 -7.02 2.62
CA THR A 29 -2.75 -5.86 2.93
C THR A 29 -3.55 -4.55 2.98
N SER A 30 -4.84 -4.63 3.17
CA SER A 30 -5.76 -3.50 3.40
C SER A 30 -6.41 -3.63 4.76
N THR A 31 -6.94 -2.53 5.28
CA THR A 31 -7.85 -2.55 6.42
C THR A 31 -9.26 -2.94 5.95
N ASP A 32 -10.23 -3.03 6.87
CA ASP A 32 -11.60 -3.37 6.52
C ASP A 32 -12.26 -2.33 5.60
N PHE A 33 -11.85 -1.07 5.72
CA PHE A 33 -12.50 0.06 5.03
C PHE A 33 -11.59 0.81 4.06
N ALA A 34 -10.27 0.65 4.17
CA ALA A 34 -9.31 1.45 3.42
C ALA A 34 -8.10 0.63 2.96
N THR A 35 -7.46 1.09 1.90
CA THR A 35 -6.14 0.63 1.50
C THR A 35 -5.08 1.09 2.49
N SER A 36 -4.00 0.34 2.60
CA SER A 36 -2.85 0.69 3.43
C SER A 36 -1.56 0.55 2.63
N PRO A 37 -1.03 1.64 2.10
CA PRO A 37 0.27 1.63 1.44
C PRO A 37 1.37 1.07 2.33
N ILE A 38 1.33 1.38 3.63
CA ILE A 38 2.30 0.89 4.61
C ILE A 38 2.26 -0.63 4.72
N HIS A 39 1.06 -1.23 4.88
CA HIS A 39 0.93 -2.68 4.96
C HIS A 39 1.35 -3.36 3.65
N ARG A 40 0.99 -2.78 2.48
CA ARG A 40 1.37 -3.29 1.16
C ARG A 40 2.88 -3.28 0.98
N GLY A 41 3.52 -2.15 1.29
CA GLY A 41 4.97 -2.00 1.18
C GLY A 41 5.73 -2.88 2.16
N SER A 42 5.33 -2.92 3.42
CA SER A 42 5.93 -3.78 4.46
C SER A 42 5.81 -5.25 4.09
N TRP A 43 4.67 -5.67 3.54
CA TRP A 43 4.47 -7.05 3.10
C TRP A 43 5.44 -7.40 1.96
N ILE A 44 5.62 -6.52 0.98
CA ILE A 44 6.57 -6.71 -0.13
C ILE A 44 7.99 -6.86 0.42
N LEU A 45 8.42 -5.96 1.28
CA LEU A 45 9.77 -6.04 1.89
C LEU A 45 9.95 -7.33 2.68
N LYS A 46 9.01 -7.65 3.56
CA LYS A 46 9.09 -8.85 4.41
C LYS A 46 9.03 -10.14 3.60
N ASN A 47 8.16 -10.23 2.59
CA ASN A 47 7.84 -11.50 1.95
C ASN A 47 8.56 -11.72 0.62
N LEU A 48 8.86 -10.67 -0.15
CA LEU A 48 9.61 -10.81 -1.39
C LEU A 48 11.11 -10.56 -1.17
N TYR A 49 11.47 -9.51 -0.43
CA TYR A 49 12.88 -9.18 -0.18
C TYR A 49 13.48 -9.88 1.03
N ASN A 50 12.66 -10.55 1.85
CA ASN A 50 13.05 -11.13 3.14
C ASN A 50 13.71 -10.10 4.07
N GLU A 51 13.28 -8.84 3.97
CA GLU A 51 13.77 -7.73 4.78
C GLU A 51 12.73 -7.40 5.85
N ARG A 52 13.10 -7.59 7.11
CA ARG A 52 12.28 -7.14 8.25
C ARG A 52 12.62 -5.69 8.54
N ILE A 53 11.58 -4.88 8.69
CA ILE A 53 11.69 -3.53 9.22
C ILE A 53 11.23 -3.62 10.66
N GLU A 54 12.18 -3.53 11.58
CA GLU A 54 11.89 -3.47 13.00
C GLU A 54 11.78 -2.00 13.40
N PRO A 55 10.66 -1.61 14.04
CA PRO A 55 10.57 -0.27 14.61
C PRO A 55 11.68 -0.10 15.65
N PRO A 56 12.33 1.05 15.72
CA PRO A 56 13.38 1.30 16.71
C PRO A 56 12.78 1.18 18.12
N SER A 57 13.46 0.44 19.00
CA SER A 57 13.03 0.17 20.37
C SER A 57 13.07 1.38 21.30
N ASP A 58 13.79 2.41 20.90
CA ASP A 58 14.16 3.59 21.70
C ASP A 58 13.41 4.88 21.28
N ILE A 59 12.54 4.77 20.31
CA ILE A 59 11.72 5.92 19.88
C ILE A 59 10.43 5.92 20.68
N LEU A 60 10.25 6.96 21.50
CA LEU A 60 8.92 7.40 21.89
C LEU A 60 8.18 7.75 20.58
N ILE A 61 7.27 6.85 20.15
CA ILE A 61 6.46 7.08 18.97
C ILE A 61 5.48 8.20 19.31
N ASN A 62 5.94 9.43 19.18
CA ASN A 62 5.03 10.56 19.07
C ASN A 62 4.42 10.46 17.67
N GLU A 63 3.16 10.02 17.61
CA GLU A 63 2.42 10.07 16.35
C GLU A 63 2.42 11.52 15.85
N PRO A 64 2.88 11.78 14.63
CA PRO A 64 2.86 13.14 14.09
C PRO A 64 1.43 13.61 13.95
N ASP A 65 1.24 14.90 14.16
CA ASP A 65 -0.07 15.53 13.96
C ASP A 65 -0.43 15.55 12.47
N ILE A 66 -1.26 14.60 12.06
CA ILE A 66 -1.75 14.48 10.68
C ILE A 66 -3.06 15.26 10.44
N ARG A 67 -3.53 16.06 11.40
CA ARG A 67 -4.73 16.88 11.22
C ARG A 67 -4.59 17.82 10.03
N GLY A 68 -5.67 18.00 9.30
CA GLY A 68 -5.72 18.83 8.08
C GLY A 68 -5.25 18.14 6.81
N THR A 69 -4.84 16.86 6.86
CA THR A 69 -4.55 16.08 5.65
C THR A 69 -5.86 15.57 5.05
N THR A 70 -5.95 15.57 3.71
CA THR A 70 -7.13 15.11 2.97
C THR A 70 -6.92 13.77 2.30
N THR A 71 -5.66 13.36 2.14
CA THR A 71 -5.28 12.10 1.51
C THR A 71 -4.34 11.29 2.41
N ILE A 72 -4.34 9.98 2.21
CA ILE A 72 -3.37 9.10 2.89
C ILE A 72 -1.92 9.46 2.52
N ARG A 73 -1.70 9.98 1.30
CA ARG A 73 -0.38 10.45 0.87
C ARG A 73 0.09 11.64 1.70
N GLU A 74 -0.75 12.67 1.86
CA GLU A 74 -0.43 13.83 2.69
C GLU A 74 -0.14 13.43 4.13
N ALA A 75 -0.97 12.55 4.70
CA ALA A 75 -0.77 12.05 6.06
C ALA A 75 0.59 11.35 6.21
N ILE A 76 0.97 10.50 5.27
CA ILE A 76 2.22 9.76 5.32
C ILE A 76 3.43 10.68 5.05
N LEU A 77 3.34 11.62 4.12
CA LEU A 77 4.42 12.59 3.89
C LEU A 77 4.65 13.45 5.13
N LYS A 78 3.58 13.89 5.79
CA LYS A 78 3.68 14.63 7.05
C LYS A 78 4.29 13.76 8.17
N HIS A 79 3.97 12.47 8.21
CA HIS A 79 4.61 11.52 9.12
C HIS A 79 6.12 11.37 8.85
N GLN A 80 6.55 11.45 7.60
CA GLN A 80 7.96 11.37 7.20
C GLN A 80 8.78 12.65 7.49
N GLU A 81 8.17 13.75 7.89
CA GLU A 81 8.90 14.95 8.35
C GLU A 81 9.77 14.66 9.57
N LEU A 82 9.42 13.64 10.36
CA LEU A 82 10.25 13.14 11.43
C LEU A 82 11.29 12.16 10.85
N GLU A 83 12.58 12.47 11.01
CA GLU A 83 13.69 11.66 10.48
C GLU A 83 13.64 10.19 10.96
N SER A 84 13.25 9.98 12.21
CA SER A 84 13.07 8.65 12.79
C SER A 84 12.04 7.81 12.04
N CYS A 85 10.94 8.43 11.59
CA CYS A 85 9.89 7.78 10.81
C CYS A 85 10.31 7.61 9.35
N ALA A 86 10.93 8.63 8.75
CA ALA A 86 11.39 8.63 7.36
C ALA A 86 12.36 7.48 7.07
N ARG A 87 13.18 7.08 8.03
CA ARG A 87 14.15 5.99 7.90
C ARG A 87 13.53 4.67 7.42
N CYS A 88 12.37 4.32 7.96
CA CYS A 88 11.64 3.12 7.57
C CYS A 88 10.70 3.38 6.39
N HIS A 89 9.97 4.50 6.45
CA HIS A 89 8.95 4.84 5.47
C HIS A 89 9.51 5.09 4.06
N SER A 90 10.72 5.62 3.93
CA SER A 90 11.40 5.77 2.63
C SER A 90 11.56 4.46 1.85
N LYS A 91 11.63 3.32 2.54
CA LYS A 91 11.71 1.99 1.92
C LYS A 91 10.34 1.36 1.70
N ILE A 92 9.42 1.56 2.65
CA ILE A 92 8.10 0.92 2.67
C ILE A 92 7.17 1.57 1.66
N ASP A 93 7.02 2.88 1.75
CA ASP A 93 5.91 3.60 1.15
C ASP A 93 5.94 3.59 -0.39
N PRO A 94 7.10 3.73 -1.07
CA PRO A 94 7.12 3.67 -2.52
C PRO A 94 6.58 2.36 -3.10
N LEU A 95 6.83 1.24 -2.41
CA LEU A 95 6.36 -0.08 -2.83
C LEU A 95 4.84 -0.22 -2.66
N GLY A 96 4.29 0.39 -1.62
CA GLY A 96 2.87 0.29 -1.33
C GLY A 96 2.03 1.32 -2.09
N PHE A 97 2.50 2.56 -2.24
CA PHE A 97 1.79 3.61 -2.97
C PHE A 97 1.55 3.27 -4.44
N ALA A 98 2.50 2.61 -5.09
CA ALA A 98 2.33 2.13 -6.47
C ALA A 98 1.09 1.25 -6.68
N LEU A 99 0.49 0.75 -5.60
CA LEU A 99 -0.70 -0.10 -5.60
C LEU A 99 -2.00 0.65 -5.21
N GLU A 100 -1.95 1.96 -4.94
CA GLU A 100 -3.12 2.72 -4.49
C GLU A 100 -4.21 2.87 -5.56
N TYR A 101 -3.88 2.66 -6.82
CA TYR A 101 -4.89 2.52 -7.88
C TYR A 101 -5.77 1.28 -7.76
N TYR A 102 -5.55 0.43 -6.74
CA TYR A 102 -6.38 -0.74 -6.45
C TYR A 102 -7.00 -0.63 -5.07
N ASP A 103 -8.33 -0.69 -5.01
CA ASP A 103 -9.10 -0.67 -3.77
C ASP A 103 -8.88 -1.94 -2.92
N PRO A 104 -9.46 -2.05 -1.70
CA PRO A 104 -9.28 -3.22 -0.85
C PRO A 104 -9.75 -4.56 -1.44
N VAL A 105 -10.67 -4.53 -2.41
CA VAL A 105 -11.13 -5.73 -3.11
C VAL A 105 -10.44 -5.92 -4.47
N GLY A 106 -9.42 -5.10 -4.76
CA GLY A 106 -8.62 -5.20 -5.95
C GLY A 106 -9.23 -4.61 -7.22
N ARG A 107 -10.28 -3.77 -7.12
CA ARG A 107 -10.79 -3.04 -8.30
C ARG A 107 -9.91 -1.83 -8.59
N LYS A 108 -9.69 -1.56 -9.86
CA LYS A 108 -8.95 -0.35 -10.29
C LYS A 108 -9.80 0.90 -10.02
N ARG A 109 -9.15 1.94 -9.46
CA ARG A 109 -9.72 3.25 -9.19
C ARG A 109 -8.73 4.34 -9.58
N GLY A 110 -9.20 5.54 -9.88
CA GLY A 110 -8.35 6.73 -10.14
C GLY A 110 -8.44 7.79 -9.06
N GLU A 111 -9.37 7.61 -8.11
CA GLU A 111 -9.70 8.62 -7.12
C GLU A 111 -9.94 7.99 -5.75
N TYR A 112 -9.59 8.70 -4.69
CA TYR A 112 -10.08 8.44 -3.35
C TYR A 112 -11.46 9.05 -3.15
N ARG A 113 -12.27 8.40 -2.31
CA ARG A 113 -13.50 9.00 -1.79
C ARG A 113 -13.18 9.59 -0.41
N HIS A 114 -13.15 10.90 -0.34
CA HIS A 114 -13.08 11.62 0.92
C HIS A 114 -14.48 11.91 1.43
N VAL A 115 -14.70 11.69 2.71
CA VAL A 115 -15.99 11.91 3.38
C VAL A 115 -15.79 12.96 4.46
N GLU A 116 -16.46 14.08 4.29
CA GLU A 116 -16.49 15.17 5.24
C GLU A 116 -17.83 15.15 6.00
N GLU A 117 -17.76 15.12 7.31
CA GLU A 117 -18.94 15.27 8.17
C GLU A 117 -19.21 16.76 8.38
N LEU A 118 -20.36 17.23 7.93
CA LEU A 118 -20.77 18.61 8.12
C LEU A 118 -21.73 18.72 9.31
N PRO A 119 -21.55 19.72 10.18
CA PRO A 119 -22.52 20.00 11.24
C PRO A 119 -23.88 20.41 10.65
N VAL A 120 -24.93 19.93 11.26
CA VAL A 120 -26.32 20.32 10.93
C VAL A 120 -26.94 20.87 12.20
N GLU A 121 -27.37 22.13 12.13
CA GLU A 121 -28.14 22.74 13.23
C GLU A 121 -29.64 22.44 13.06
N ARG A 122 -30.25 21.94 14.09
CA ARG A 122 -31.70 21.74 14.18
C ARG A 122 -32.19 22.15 15.59
N ASN A 123 -33.10 23.12 15.62
CA ASN A 123 -33.71 23.64 16.88
C ASN A 123 -32.66 24.10 17.91
N GLY A 124 -31.61 24.81 17.49
CA GLY A 124 -30.56 25.31 18.38
C GLY A 124 -29.60 24.24 18.91
N THR A 125 -29.69 23.00 18.43
CA THR A 125 -28.78 21.92 18.80
C THR A 125 -27.99 21.50 17.56
N THR A 126 -26.67 21.47 17.69
CA THR A 126 -25.79 21.01 16.61
C THR A 126 -25.73 19.49 16.59
N PHE A 127 -26.20 18.89 15.51
CA PHE A 127 -26.07 17.47 15.23
C PHE A 127 -25.02 17.27 14.14
N THR A 128 -24.19 16.24 14.26
CA THR A 128 -23.40 15.79 13.12
C THR A 128 -24.24 14.89 12.26
N LYS A 129 -24.51 15.28 10.99
CA LYS A 129 -24.49 14.37 9.87
C LYS A 129 -25.20 14.87 8.61
N LYS A 130 -24.53 15.72 7.90
CA LYS A 130 -24.63 15.70 6.44
C LYS A 130 -23.28 15.21 5.93
N LEU A 131 -23.23 14.04 5.27
CA LEU A 131 -22.02 13.53 4.66
C LEU A 131 -21.84 14.20 3.28
N LYS A 132 -20.72 14.89 3.12
CA LYS A 132 -20.30 15.41 1.83
C LYS A 132 -19.21 14.48 1.29
N PHE A 133 -19.47 13.92 0.11
CA PHE A 133 -18.51 13.08 -0.61
C PHE A 133 -17.75 13.91 -1.63
N THR A 134 -16.46 13.94 -1.53
CA THR A 134 -15.59 14.54 -2.52
C THR A 134 -14.67 13.49 -3.11
N LYS A 135 -14.24 13.69 -4.34
CA LYS A 135 -13.30 12.82 -5.03
C LYS A 135 -11.96 13.52 -5.10
N VAL A 136 -10.90 12.82 -4.72
CA VAL A 136 -9.54 13.32 -4.75
C VAL A 136 -8.71 12.41 -5.64
N PRO A 137 -8.08 12.92 -6.70
CA PRO A 137 -7.24 12.13 -7.59
C PRO A 137 -6.13 11.40 -6.81
N ILE A 138 -5.83 10.18 -7.22
CA ILE A 138 -4.72 9.41 -6.65
C ILE A 138 -3.43 9.87 -7.30
N ASP A 139 -2.48 10.31 -6.49
CA ASP A 139 -1.07 10.42 -6.85
C ASP A 139 -0.28 9.33 -6.09
N ALA A 140 0.14 8.31 -6.82
CA ALA A 140 0.89 7.19 -6.28
C ALA A 140 2.40 7.31 -6.56
N THR A 141 2.86 8.46 -7.08
CA THR A 141 4.25 8.66 -7.49
C THR A 141 5.16 8.81 -6.29
N MET A 142 6.12 7.91 -6.15
CA MET A 142 7.17 7.97 -5.13
C MET A 142 8.51 7.48 -5.68
N LYS A 143 9.60 7.76 -4.94
CA LYS A 143 10.95 7.29 -5.29
C LYS A 143 11.42 6.23 -4.32
N LEU A 144 11.93 5.13 -4.85
CA LEU A 144 12.66 4.12 -4.09
C LEU A 144 13.99 4.69 -3.57
N PRO A 145 14.62 4.10 -2.54
CA PRO A 145 15.92 4.55 -2.02
C PRO A 145 17.03 4.61 -3.08
N ASN A 146 16.95 3.80 -4.12
CA ASN A 146 17.89 3.81 -5.24
C ASN A 146 17.60 4.90 -6.29
N GLY A 147 16.66 5.81 -6.01
CA GLY A 147 16.27 6.93 -6.88
C GLY A 147 15.28 6.56 -7.99
N ARG A 148 14.95 5.27 -8.18
CA ARG A 148 13.98 4.85 -9.19
C ARG A 148 12.58 5.29 -8.80
N GLU A 149 11.87 5.91 -9.75
CA GLU A 149 10.48 6.30 -9.58
C GLU A 149 9.54 5.11 -9.78
N VAL A 150 8.56 4.99 -8.91
CA VAL A 150 7.41 4.09 -9.01
C VAL A 150 6.14 4.91 -8.85
N ARG A 151 5.13 4.66 -9.72
CA ARG A 151 3.89 5.43 -9.73
C ARG A 151 2.63 4.58 -9.95
N ASP A 152 2.81 3.32 -10.33
CA ASP A 152 1.74 2.40 -10.67
C ASP A 152 2.22 0.95 -10.59
N LEU A 153 1.33 0.00 -10.82
CA LEU A 153 1.65 -1.42 -10.82
C LEU A 153 2.67 -1.83 -11.90
N PRO A 154 2.62 -1.31 -13.16
CA PRO A 154 3.65 -1.59 -14.15
C PRO A 154 5.05 -1.18 -13.71
N THR A 155 5.21 0.03 -13.20
CA THR A 155 6.51 0.55 -12.73
C THR A 155 7.01 -0.18 -11.48
N LEU A 156 6.10 -0.55 -10.57
CA LEU A 156 6.44 -1.42 -9.43
C LEU A 156 6.95 -2.79 -9.91
N LYS A 157 6.25 -3.44 -10.84
CA LYS A 157 6.69 -4.71 -11.39
C LYS A 157 8.06 -4.61 -12.06
N ALA A 158 8.31 -3.54 -12.81
CA ALA A 158 9.61 -3.29 -13.42
C ALA A 158 10.72 -3.14 -12.36
N ALA A 159 10.43 -2.45 -11.25
CA ALA A 159 11.35 -2.33 -10.13
C ALA A 159 11.63 -3.67 -9.46
N LEU A 160 10.60 -4.47 -9.18
CA LEU A 160 10.74 -5.82 -8.60
C LEU A 160 11.54 -6.74 -9.53
N MET A 161 11.29 -6.68 -10.84
CA MET A 161 12.01 -7.50 -11.82
C MET A 161 13.49 -7.10 -11.97
N ALA A 162 13.81 -5.83 -11.76
CA ALA A 162 15.22 -5.41 -11.73
C ALA A 162 15.97 -6.00 -10.52
N ASP A 163 15.26 -6.25 -9.43
CA ASP A 163 15.81 -6.85 -8.19
C ASP A 163 15.52 -8.37 -8.09
N LYS A 164 15.21 -9.03 -9.21
CA LYS A 164 14.74 -10.42 -9.25
C LYS A 164 15.61 -11.41 -8.48
N GLU A 165 16.94 -11.25 -8.53
CA GLU A 165 17.86 -12.15 -7.82
C GLU A 165 17.71 -12.05 -6.31
N ARG A 166 17.57 -10.84 -5.78
CA ARG A 166 17.34 -10.61 -4.36
C ARG A 166 15.99 -11.18 -3.93
N ILE A 167 14.95 -10.97 -4.74
CA ILE A 167 13.61 -11.53 -4.49
C ILE A 167 13.63 -13.06 -4.52
N LEU A 168 14.29 -13.66 -5.50
CA LEU A 168 14.42 -15.12 -5.58
C LEU A 168 15.13 -15.69 -4.34
N LYS A 169 16.22 -15.06 -3.88
CA LYS A 169 16.90 -15.46 -2.63
C LYS A 169 15.95 -15.37 -1.44
N GLY A 170 15.16 -14.30 -1.33
CA GLY A 170 14.17 -14.14 -0.27
C GLY A 170 13.10 -15.24 -0.28
N ILE A 171 12.54 -15.55 -1.44
CA ILE A 171 11.52 -16.59 -1.62
C ILE A 171 12.11 -17.98 -1.32
N ILE A 172 13.29 -18.30 -1.86
CA ILE A 172 13.97 -19.59 -1.62
C ILE A 172 14.27 -19.75 -0.11
N GLY A 173 14.77 -18.70 0.55
CA GLY A 173 15.01 -18.73 1.99
C GLY A 173 13.75 -19.08 2.78
N LYS A 174 12.61 -18.49 2.45
CA LYS A 174 11.32 -18.81 3.09
C LYS A 174 10.85 -20.24 2.80
N LEU A 175 11.04 -20.73 1.59
CA LEU A 175 10.70 -22.11 1.24
C LEU A 175 11.56 -23.11 2.01
N ILE A 176 12.85 -22.82 2.16
CA ILE A 176 13.76 -23.66 2.97
C ILE A 176 13.32 -23.64 4.44
N SER A 177 13.07 -22.46 5.02
CA SER A 177 12.57 -22.35 6.40
C SER A 177 11.27 -23.13 6.57
N TYR A 178 10.33 -23.01 5.66
CA TYR A 178 9.06 -23.76 5.70
C TYR A 178 9.30 -25.27 5.64
N ALA A 179 10.19 -25.74 4.75
CA ALA A 179 10.50 -27.17 4.60
C ALA A 179 11.19 -27.77 5.83
N HIS A 180 11.97 -26.96 6.55
CA HIS A 180 12.67 -27.38 7.77
C HIS A 180 11.91 -27.11 9.07
N GLY A 181 10.73 -26.49 8.99
CA GLY A 181 9.87 -26.22 10.16
C GLY A 181 10.39 -25.09 11.08
N HIS A 182 11.13 -24.13 10.53
CA HIS A 182 11.69 -23.00 11.29
C HIS A 182 11.00 -21.69 10.88
#